data_9e798894151cb6e2fa0a06de1e8954f3
#
_entry.id   9e798894151cb6e2fa0a06de1e8954f3
#
_cell.length_a   1.000
_cell.length_b   1.000
_cell.length_c   1.000
_cell.angle_alpha   90.00
_cell.angle_beta   90.00
_cell.angle_gamma   90.00
#
_symmetry.space_group_name_H-M   'P 1'
#
loop_
_entity.id
_entity.type
_entity.pdbx_description
1 polymer ?
#
loop_
_entity_poly.entity_id
_entity_poly.type
_entity_poly.pdbx_seq_one_letter_code
_entity_poly.pdbx_strand_id
1 'polypeptide(L)'
;MRVAALADHGGELVVVGGEAHKQTILDQLEEIGVTAAVILEPEGRDSSAAMAAAALWTARRAPLAINLFVASDHHIPDAAAFRQSVEEAVAAAAEGRIVTLGVVPTEPSSAYG
;
A
#
# COMPACT_ATOMS: atom_id res chain seq x y z
N MET A 1 -2.50 2.97 -12.27
CA MET A 1 -2.08 2.75 -10.87
C MET A 1 -1.61 4.09 -10.27
N ARG A 2 -2.26 4.58 -9.22
CA ARG A 2 -1.97 5.91 -8.64
C ARG A 2 -0.99 5.90 -7.45
N VAL A 3 -0.53 4.73 -7.04
CA VAL A 3 0.41 4.57 -5.93
C VAL A 3 1.78 5.19 -6.23
N ALA A 4 2.16 5.29 -7.51
CA ALA A 4 3.40 5.93 -7.94
C ALA A 4 3.53 7.41 -7.52
N ALA A 5 2.42 8.12 -7.36
CA ALA A 5 2.44 9.53 -6.91
C ALA A 5 2.90 9.71 -5.45
N LEU A 6 2.94 8.64 -4.65
CA LEU A 6 3.45 8.66 -3.27
C LEU A 6 4.94 8.31 -3.20
N ALA A 7 5.50 7.69 -4.24
CA ALA A 7 6.92 7.31 -4.31
C ALA A 7 7.87 8.51 -4.43
N ASP A 8 7.38 9.68 -4.81
CA ASP A 8 8.18 10.92 -4.93
C ASP A 8 8.79 11.41 -3.61
N HIS A 9 8.40 10.82 -2.48
CA HIS A 9 8.93 11.15 -1.14
C HIS A 9 10.11 10.28 -0.69
N GLY A 10 10.76 9.56 -1.61
CA GLY A 10 11.95 8.75 -1.32
C GLY A 10 11.66 7.40 -0.66
N GLY A 11 10.42 6.97 -0.66
CA GLY A 11 10.02 5.64 -0.20
C GLY A 11 10.26 4.56 -1.26
N GLU A 12 10.49 3.33 -0.84
CA GLU A 12 10.55 2.17 -1.72
C GLU A 12 9.14 1.63 -1.97
N LEU A 13 8.79 1.40 -3.23
CA LEU A 13 7.52 0.81 -3.61
C LEU A 13 7.61 -0.72 -3.55
N VAL A 14 6.66 -1.31 -2.85
CA VAL A 14 6.48 -2.77 -2.78
C VAL A 14 5.10 -3.13 -3.30
N VAL A 15 5.04 -4.05 -4.24
CA VAL A 15 3.78 -4.59 -4.76
C VAL A 15 3.63 -6.03 -4.27
N VAL A 16 2.51 -6.33 -3.63
CA VAL A 16 2.15 -7.70 -3.26
C VAL A 16 1.02 -8.16 -4.16
N GLY A 17 1.17 -9.31 -4.76
CA GLY A 17 0.14 -9.85 -5.66
C GLY A 17 0.25 -11.37 -5.83
N GLY A 18 -0.79 -11.98 -6.38
CA GLY A 18 -0.80 -13.41 -6.65
C GLY A 18 0.17 -13.82 -7.76
N GLU A 19 0.78 -14.97 -7.61
CA GLU A 19 1.75 -15.52 -8.59
C GLU A 19 1.15 -15.60 -10.00
N ALA A 20 -0.14 -15.90 -10.13
CA ALA A 20 -0.85 -15.93 -11.40
C ALA A 20 -0.88 -14.57 -12.13
N HIS A 21 -0.70 -13.47 -11.41
CA HIS A 21 -0.73 -12.11 -11.96
C HIS A 21 0.66 -11.49 -12.14
N LYS A 22 1.73 -12.25 -11.91
CA LYS A 22 3.12 -11.78 -11.97
C LYS A 22 3.42 -10.99 -13.24
N GLN A 23 3.13 -11.56 -14.40
CA GLN A 23 3.45 -10.92 -15.68
C GLN A 23 2.69 -9.61 -15.85
N THR A 24 1.40 -9.58 -15.53
CA THR A 24 0.57 -8.38 -15.59
C THR A 24 1.11 -7.27 -14.69
N ILE A 25 1.56 -7.62 -13.47
CA ILE A 25 2.15 -6.66 -12.53
C ILE A 25 3.43 -6.05 -13.12
N LEU A 26 4.32 -6.90 -13.65
CA LEU A 26 5.58 -6.45 -14.24
C LEU A 26 5.36 -5.55 -15.46
N ASP A 27 4.46 -5.93 -16.37
CA ASP A 27 4.13 -5.17 -17.56
C ASP A 27 3.55 -3.78 -17.20
N GLN A 28 2.66 -3.72 -16.21
CA GLN A 28 2.08 -2.46 -15.74
C GLN A 28 3.11 -1.55 -15.06
N LEU A 29 4.04 -2.12 -14.29
CA LEU A 29 5.12 -1.34 -13.67
C LEU A 29 6.06 -0.76 -14.74
N GLU A 30 6.38 -1.54 -15.76
CA GLU A 30 7.19 -1.10 -16.90
C GLU A 30 6.48 0.01 -17.68
N GLU A 31 5.20 -0.16 -17.99
CA GLU A 31 4.39 0.82 -18.73
C GLU A 31 4.38 2.20 -18.06
N ILE A 32 4.31 2.23 -16.73
CA ILE A 32 4.32 3.48 -15.96
C ILE A 32 5.72 3.96 -15.57
N GLY A 33 6.77 3.21 -15.94
CA GLY A 33 8.16 3.56 -15.66
C GLY A 33 8.53 3.56 -14.16
N VAL A 34 7.88 2.71 -13.36
CA VAL A 34 8.07 2.64 -11.92
C VAL A 34 8.82 1.37 -11.54
N THR A 35 9.85 1.53 -10.71
CA THR A 35 10.57 0.40 -10.11
C THR A 35 9.96 0.04 -8.77
N ALA A 36 9.66 -1.23 -8.58
CA ALA A 36 9.09 -1.76 -7.34
C ALA A 36 9.69 -3.13 -7.00
N ALA A 37 9.76 -3.44 -5.71
CA ALA A 37 9.93 -4.82 -5.27
C ALA A 37 8.58 -5.55 -5.41
N VAL A 38 8.59 -6.74 -5.97
CA VAL A 38 7.37 -7.54 -6.16
C VAL A 38 7.43 -8.77 -5.27
N ILE A 39 6.46 -8.89 -4.36
CA ILE A 39 6.26 -10.05 -3.50
C ILE A 39 5.08 -10.83 -4.09
N LEU A 40 5.31 -12.11 -4.40
CA LEU A 40 4.29 -12.97 -4.98
C LEU A 40 3.75 -13.93 -3.94
N GLU A 41 2.42 -13.98 -3.84
CA GLU A 41 1.71 -14.94 -3.02
C GLU A 41 1.36 -16.17 -3.87
N PRO A 42 1.72 -17.40 -3.43
CA PRO A 42 1.33 -18.61 -4.15
C PRO A 42 -0.17 -18.85 -4.11
N GLU A 43 -0.81 -18.44 -3.02
CA GLU A 43 -2.26 -18.48 -2.83
C GLU A 43 -2.72 -17.16 -2.21
N GLY A 44 -3.78 -16.57 -2.74
CA GLY A 44 -4.40 -15.38 -2.17
C GLY A 44 -5.02 -15.68 -0.80
N ARG A 45 -4.58 -14.97 0.24
CA ARG A 45 -5.05 -15.15 1.63
C ARG A 45 -5.39 -13.81 2.27
N ASP A 46 -6.37 -13.14 1.73
CA ASP A 46 -6.82 -11.84 2.20
C ASP A 46 -5.71 -10.79 2.38
N SER A 47 -6.06 -9.56 2.68
CA SER A 47 -5.13 -8.45 2.82
C SER A 47 -4.15 -8.60 3.99
N SER A 48 -4.55 -9.29 5.07
CA SER A 48 -3.73 -9.43 6.28
C SER A 48 -2.41 -10.18 6.03
N ALA A 49 -2.45 -11.26 5.25
CA ALA A 49 -1.26 -12.04 4.90
C ALA A 49 -0.31 -11.23 4.02
N ALA A 50 -0.86 -10.52 3.02
CA ALA A 50 -0.11 -9.63 2.14
C ALA A 50 0.59 -8.51 2.92
N MET A 51 -0.13 -7.86 3.83
CA MET A 51 0.40 -6.80 4.69
C MET A 51 1.50 -7.33 5.62
N ALA A 52 1.32 -8.51 6.22
CA ALA A 52 2.32 -9.15 7.06
C ALA A 52 3.59 -9.50 6.27
N ALA A 53 3.47 -10.04 5.07
CA ALA A 53 4.60 -10.36 4.20
C ALA A 53 5.41 -9.10 3.84
N ALA A 54 4.73 -8.02 3.44
CA ALA A 54 5.38 -6.76 3.13
C ALA A 54 6.03 -6.13 4.37
N ALA A 55 5.37 -6.16 5.52
CA ALA A 55 5.93 -5.63 6.78
C ALA A 55 7.20 -6.40 7.21
N LEU A 56 7.20 -7.73 7.10
CA LEU A 56 8.37 -8.56 7.40
C LEU A 56 9.51 -8.29 6.41
N TRP A 57 9.20 -8.12 5.14
CA TRP A 57 10.18 -7.77 4.12
C TRP A 57 10.84 -6.42 4.43
N THR A 58 10.03 -5.41 4.78
CA THR A 58 10.52 -4.08 5.18
C THR A 58 11.35 -4.15 6.46
N ALA A 59 10.89 -4.85 7.49
CA ALA A 59 11.58 -4.94 8.77
C ALA A 59 12.99 -5.53 8.67
N ARG A 60 13.23 -6.43 7.72
CA ARG A 60 14.56 -7.02 7.48
C ARG A 60 15.53 -6.04 6.80
N ARG A 61 15.02 -5.07 6.05
CA ARG A 61 15.81 -4.11 5.26
C ARG A 61 15.94 -2.77 5.93
N ALA A 62 14.87 -2.30 6.54
CA ALA A 62 14.75 -1.00 7.18
C ALA A 62 13.84 -1.11 8.43
N PRO A 63 14.38 -1.56 9.58
CA PRO A 63 13.56 -1.88 10.76
C PRO A 63 12.75 -0.71 11.33
N LEU A 64 13.15 0.53 11.04
CA LEU A 64 12.47 1.75 11.49
C LEU A 64 11.57 2.38 10.42
N ALA A 65 11.45 1.76 9.25
CA ALA A 65 10.60 2.28 8.19
C ALA A 65 9.12 2.10 8.53
N ILE A 66 8.34 3.09 8.14
CA ILE A 66 6.88 3.06 8.23
C ILE A 66 6.34 2.51 6.91
N ASN A 67 5.43 1.54 6.99
CA ASN A 67 4.75 1.00 5.82
C ASN A 67 3.40 1.70 5.64
N LEU A 68 3.17 2.21 4.44
CA LEU A 68 1.84 2.66 4.00
C LEU A 68 1.23 1.59 3.10
N PHE A 69 0.13 0.99 3.53
CA PHE A 69 -0.61 0.00 2.75
C PHE A 69 -1.80 0.65 2.04
N VAL A 70 -1.86 0.49 0.74
CA VAL A 70 -2.97 0.97 -0.08
C VAL A 70 -3.42 -0.14 -1.03
N ALA A 71 -4.74 -0.28 -1.19
CA ALA A 71 -5.28 -1.19 -2.18
C ALA A 71 -5.10 -0.60 -3.58
N SER A 72 -4.74 -1.45 -4.56
CA SER A 72 -4.46 -1.01 -5.94
C SER A 72 -5.69 -0.49 -6.69
N ASP A 73 -6.88 -0.89 -6.26
CA ASP A 73 -8.18 -0.54 -6.84
C ASP A 73 -8.85 0.68 -6.19
N HIS A 74 -8.27 1.22 -5.11
CA HIS A 74 -8.82 2.41 -4.48
C HIS A 74 -8.71 3.64 -5.39
N HIS A 75 -9.84 4.29 -5.61
CA HIS A 75 -9.89 5.59 -6.27
C HIS A 75 -9.71 6.71 -5.25
N ILE A 76 -8.62 7.46 -5.38
CA ILE A 76 -8.31 8.61 -4.52
C ILE A 76 -8.42 9.88 -5.39
N PRO A 77 -9.57 10.57 -5.39
CA PRO A 77 -9.78 11.73 -6.26
C PRO A 77 -8.94 12.93 -5.83
N ASP A 78 -8.76 13.13 -4.52
CA ASP A 78 -7.95 14.21 -3.95
C ASP A 78 -6.64 13.67 -3.39
N ALA A 79 -5.61 13.65 -4.23
CA ALA A 79 -4.29 13.17 -3.84
C ALA A 79 -3.60 14.10 -2.82
N ALA A 80 -3.92 15.39 -2.80
CA ALA A 80 -3.33 16.34 -1.86
C ALA A 80 -3.88 16.13 -0.46
N ALA A 81 -5.21 16.01 -0.31
CA ALA A 81 -5.83 15.69 0.97
C ALA A 81 -5.40 14.32 1.50
N PHE A 82 -5.23 13.33 0.61
CA PHE A 82 -4.72 12.03 1.01
C PHE A 82 -3.29 12.10 1.55
N ARG A 83 -2.40 12.84 0.88
CA ARG A 83 -1.02 13.05 1.37
C ARG A 83 -1.01 13.70 2.75
N GLN A 84 -1.80 14.75 2.94
CA GLN A 84 -1.90 15.41 4.25
C GLN A 84 -2.34 14.43 5.34
N SER A 85 -3.35 13.60 5.08
CA SER A 85 -3.79 12.59 6.03
C SER A 85 -2.71 11.55 6.34
N VAL A 86 -1.90 11.17 5.34
CA VAL A 86 -0.75 10.28 5.55
C VAL A 86 0.32 10.95 6.41
N GLU A 87 0.64 12.21 6.17
CA GLU A 87 1.63 12.97 6.95
C GLU A 87 1.20 13.09 8.42
N GLU A 88 -0.07 13.36 8.68
CA GLU A 88 -0.64 13.39 10.03
C GLU A 88 -0.55 12.02 10.72
N ALA A 89 -0.75 10.92 9.97
CA ALA A 89 -0.68 9.56 10.49
C ALA A 89 0.75 9.11 10.83
N VAL A 90 1.76 9.64 10.16
CA VAL A 90 3.17 9.25 10.33
C VAL A 90 3.64 9.41 11.77
N ALA A 91 3.25 10.48 12.46
CA ALA A 91 3.66 10.74 13.84
C ALA A 91 3.20 9.60 14.78
N ALA A 92 1.95 9.17 14.67
CA ALA A 92 1.41 8.07 15.46
C ALA A 92 2.02 6.72 15.06
N ALA A 93 2.25 6.49 13.75
CA ALA A 93 2.91 5.28 13.28
C ALA A 93 4.36 5.17 13.76
N ALA A 94 5.09 6.29 13.85
CA ALA A 94 6.45 6.34 14.38
C ALA A 94 6.52 5.97 15.87
N GLU A 95 5.43 6.14 16.61
CA GLU A 95 5.28 5.66 18.01
C GLU A 95 4.99 4.15 18.10
N GLY A 96 4.96 3.43 16.98
CA GLY A 96 4.66 1.99 16.92
C GLY A 96 3.17 1.66 16.87
N ARG A 97 2.32 2.62 16.54
CA ARG A 97 0.87 2.39 16.41
C ARG A 97 0.51 1.93 15.00
N ILE A 98 -0.54 1.12 14.91
CA ILE A 98 -1.23 0.87 13.64
C ILE A 98 -2.26 1.98 13.46
N VAL A 99 -2.15 2.71 12.35
CA VAL A 99 -3.03 3.83 12.02
C VAL A 99 -3.86 3.47 10.80
N THR A 100 -5.15 3.70 10.87
CA THR A 100 -6.06 3.51 9.73
C THR A 100 -6.57 4.85 9.24
N LEU A 101 -6.59 5.03 7.93
CA LEU A 101 -7.18 6.20 7.28
C LEU A 101 -8.62 5.86 6.91
N GLY A 102 -9.56 6.46 7.63
CA GLY A 102 -10.99 6.25 7.40
C GLY A 102 -11.55 7.20 6.32
N VAL A 103 -12.63 6.75 5.69
CA VAL A 103 -13.43 7.58 4.79
C VAL A 103 -14.73 7.93 5.50
N VAL A 104 -15.16 9.18 5.41
CA VAL A 104 -16.46 9.59 5.94
C VAL A 104 -17.55 8.89 5.12
N PRO A 105 -18.39 8.03 5.73
CA PRO A 105 -19.43 7.32 5.01
C PRO A 105 -20.50 8.31 4.52
N THR A 106 -20.87 8.21 3.24
CA THR A 106 -21.94 9.00 2.63
C THR A 106 -23.27 8.27 2.63
N GLU A 107 -23.23 6.96 2.79
CA GLU A 107 -24.41 6.07 2.83
C GLU A 107 -24.13 4.82 3.66
N PRO A 108 -25.17 4.13 4.19
CA PRO A 108 -24.99 2.84 4.83
C PRO A 108 -24.51 1.80 3.84
N SER A 109 -23.49 1.01 4.22
CA SER A 109 -23.00 -0.10 3.41
C SER A 109 -22.86 -1.35 4.26
N SER A 110 -23.40 -2.47 3.78
CA SER A 110 -23.23 -3.79 4.40
C SER A 110 -21.98 -4.53 3.92
N ALA A 111 -21.19 -3.93 3.00
CA ALA A 111 -20.01 -4.55 2.45
C ALA A 111 -18.84 -4.71 3.45
N TYR A 112 -18.92 -4.00 4.56
CA TYR A 112 -17.85 -3.98 5.58
C TYR A 112 -18.27 -4.63 6.92
N GLY A 113 -19.37 -5.34 6.93
CA GLY A 113 -19.88 -6.06 8.12
C GLY A 113 -20.78 -5.24 9.01
#